data_385a0f70eac82dfc3d46405138840c94
#
_entry.id   385a0f70eac82dfc3d46405138840c94
#
_cell.length_a   1.000
_cell.length_b   1.000
_cell.length_c   1.000
_cell.angle_alpha   90.00
_cell.angle_beta   90.00
_cell.angle_gamma   90.00
#
_symmetry.space_group_name_H-M   'P 1'
#
loop_
_entity.id
_entity.type
_entity.pdbx_description
1 polymer ?
#
loop_
_entity_poly.entity_id
_entity_poly.type
_entity_poly.pdbx_seq_one_letter_code
_entity_poly.pdbx_strand_id
1 'polypeptide(L)'
;MAIFSKNTLTQVSGFDNQIIAGELVYNQKTYWNLTLNNADGTPRNLTGATITSQIIRRQLSNVRDSRYGLTFDIADYSPPPSPVSLTITNQNLSGGSFTLVIDESAWSVLSTDTQLDINAANPVGFSGNVTIAIPASGATPAQDLIVFLLFLVRSNGVTN
;
A
#
# COMPACT_ATOMS: atom_id res chain seq x y z
N MET A 1 9.27 14.33 -11.93
CA MET A 1 9.16 14.42 -10.44
C MET A 1 7.85 13.78 -10.02
N ALA A 2 7.90 12.81 -9.16
CA ALA A 2 6.68 12.20 -8.66
C ALA A 2 6.12 13.04 -7.50
N ILE A 3 4.85 13.37 -7.56
CA ILE A 3 4.14 14.05 -6.48
C ILE A 3 3.20 13.03 -5.85
N PHE A 4 3.44 12.69 -4.60
CA PHE A 4 2.55 11.82 -3.84
C PHE A 4 1.52 12.68 -3.10
N SER A 5 0.27 12.40 -3.32
CA SER A 5 -0.80 12.91 -2.49
C SER A 5 -1.56 11.76 -1.84
N LYS A 6 -2.19 11.99 -0.71
CA LYS A 6 -2.96 10.96 0.02
C LYS A 6 -4.05 10.29 -0.82
N ASN A 7 -4.49 10.91 -1.90
CA ASN A 7 -5.65 10.49 -2.68
C ASN A 7 -5.33 10.23 -4.15
N THR A 8 -4.07 10.23 -4.55
CA THR A 8 -3.71 10.10 -5.96
C THR A 8 -2.56 9.14 -6.15
N LEU A 9 -2.74 8.18 -7.04
CA LEU A 9 -1.64 7.34 -7.52
C LEU A 9 -0.81 8.15 -8.49
N THR A 10 0.48 8.29 -8.19
CA THR A 10 1.43 8.95 -9.07
C THR A 10 2.43 7.93 -9.59
N GLN A 11 2.61 7.89 -10.88
CA GLN A 11 3.66 7.09 -11.49
C GLN A 11 5.03 7.70 -11.19
N VAL A 12 5.92 6.93 -10.61
CA VAL A 12 7.30 7.35 -10.37
C VAL A 12 8.10 7.04 -11.63
N SER A 13 8.71 8.07 -12.22
CA SER A 13 9.57 7.90 -13.39
C SER A 13 10.80 7.05 -13.05
N GLY A 14 11.10 6.10 -13.91
CA GLY A 14 12.27 5.20 -13.75
C GLY A 14 11.97 3.86 -13.08
N PHE A 15 10.68 3.58 -12.74
CA PHE A 15 10.23 2.30 -12.25
C PHE A 15 9.18 1.70 -13.19
N ASP A 16 9.29 0.41 -13.45
CA ASP A 16 8.32 -0.31 -14.30
C ASP A 16 6.97 -0.51 -13.60
N ASN A 17 6.98 -0.50 -12.26
CA ASN A 17 5.79 -0.70 -11.44
C ASN A 17 5.42 0.57 -10.69
N GLN A 18 4.13 0.74 -10.46
CA GLN A 18 3.59 1.86 -9.69
C GLN A 18 3.79 1.63 -8.19
N ILE A 19 4.09 2.71 -7.47
CA ILE A 19 4.32 2.69 -6.03
C ILE A 19 3.45 3.74 -5.37
N ILE A 20 2.72 3.36 -4.33
CA ILE A 20 2.08 4.27 -3.39
C ILE A 20 2.91 4.29 -2.12
N ALA A 21 3.44 5.44 -1.79
CA ALA A 21 4.19 5.62 -0.56
C ALA A 21 3.59 6.77 0.25
N GLY A 22 3.61 6.64 1.57
CA GLY A 22 3.08 7.68 2.44
C GLY A 22 3.20 7.38 3.91
N GLU A 23 2.80 8.36 4.71
CA GLU A 23 2.71 8.23 6.15
C GLU A 23 1.27 7.94 6.58
N LEU A 24 1.12 7.04 7.54
CA LEU A 24 -0.13 6.71 8.21
C LEU A 24 -0.03 7.07 9.68
N VAL A 25 -1.15 7.44 10.25
CA VAL A 25 -1.29 7.59 11.69
C VAL A 25 -1.96 6.32 12.23
N TYR A 26 -1.36 5.74 13.26
CA TYR A 26 -1.88 4.52 13.88
C TYR A 26 -3.33 4.70 14.34
N ASN A 27 -4.14 3.70 14.09
CA ASN A 27 -5.57 3.66 14.45
C ASN A 27 -6.43 4.75 13.78
N GLN A 28 -5.92 5.43 12.75
CA GLN A 28 -6.69 6.39 11.96
C GLN A 28 -7.16 5.74 10.66
N LYS A 29 -8.45 5.84 10.37
CA LYS A 29 -9.00 5.45 9.06
C LYS A 29 -8.41 6.33 7.97
N THR A 30 -7.86 5.69 6.95
CA THR A 30 -7.27 6.39 5.81
C THR A 30 -7.72 5.72 4.52
N TYR A 31 -7.94 6.52 3.49
CA TYR A 31 -8.34 6.03 2.18
C TYR A 31 -7.62 6.76 1.05
N TRP A 32 -7.42 6.05 -0.05
CA TRP A 32 -6.89 6.57 -1.30
C TRP A 32 -7.84 6.26 -2.44
N ASN A 33 -8.23 7.27 -3.19
CA ASN A 33 -8.92 7.10 -4.45
C ASN A 33 -7.87 6.89 -5.54
N LEU A 34 -7.90 5.72 -6.15
CA LEU A 34 -6.95 5.31 -7.16
C LEU A 34 -7.63 5.27 -8.52
N THR A 35 -6.95 5.79 -9.53
CA THR A 35 -7.37 5.68 -10.93
C THR A 35 -6.18 5.19 -11.73
N LEU A 36 -6.37 4.10 -12.45
CA LEU A 36 -5.38 3.58 -13.37
C LEU A 36 -5.66 4.10 -14.77
N ASN A 37 -4.63 4.63 -15.38
CA ASN A 37 -4.70 5.12 -16.75
C ASN A 37 -3.78 4.30 -17.68
N ASN A 38 -4.15 4.25 -18.93
CA ASN A 38 -3.29 3.81 -20.01
C ASN A 38 -2.17 4.82 -20.25
N ALA A 39 -1.19 4.45 -21.06
CA ALA A 39 -0.06 5.33 -21.39
C ALA A 39 -0.48 6.63 -22.11
N ASP A 40 -1.63 6.64 -22.76
CA ASP A 40 -2.22 7.81 -23.42
C ASP A 40 -3.03 8.72 -22.48
N GLY A 41 -3.09 8.37 -21.17
CA GLY A 41 -3.81 9.12 -20.16
C GLY A 41 -5.30 8.79 -20.04
N THR A 42 -5.84 7.91 -20.88
CA THR A 42 -7.24 7.47 -20.78
C THR A 42 -7.41 6.49 -19.61
N PRO A 43 -8.58 6.47 -18.94
CA PRO A 43 -8.85 5.48 -17.91
C PRO A 43 -8.72 4.05 -18.43
N ARG A 44 -8.02 3.21 -17.66
CA ARG A 44 -7.88 1.79 -18.01
C ARG A 44 -9.13 1.03 -17.65
N ASN A 45 -9.71 0.34 -18.63
CA ASN A 45 -10.86 -0.52 -18.36
C ASN A 45 -10.45 -1.77 -17.59
N LEU A 46 -10.96 -1.92 -16.38
CA LEU A 46 -10.74 -3.04 -15.46
C LEU A 46 -11.98 -3.93 -15.31
N THR A 47 -12.92 -3.87 -16.25
CA THR A 47 -14.14 -4.67 -16.18
C THR A 47 -13.81 -6.16 -16.05
N GLY A 48 -14.41 -6.81 -15.05
CA GLY A 48 -14.17 -8.20 -14.73
C GLY A 48 -12.93 -8.47 -13.86
N ALA A 49 -12.12 -7.45 -13.56
CA ALA A 49 -10.97 -7.62 -12.70
C ALA A 49 -11.35 -7.88 -11.24
N THR A 50 -10.52 -8.67 -10.56
CA THR A 50 -10.55 -8.82 -9.11
C THR A 50 -9.43 -8.02 -8.48
N ILE A 51 -9.77 -7.17 -7.52
CA ILE A 51 -8.81 -6.30 -6.83
C ILE A 51 -8.67 -6.77 -5.39
N THR A 52 -7.44 -7.05 -4.99
CA THR A 52 -7.07 -7.42 -3.62
C THR A 52 -5.91 -6.57 -3.14
N SER A 53 -5.81 -6.39 -1.84
CA SER A 53 -4.69 -5.63 -1.26
C SER A 53 -4.34 -6.17 0.11
N GLN A 54 -3.05 -6.19 0.41
CA GLN A 54 -2.54 -6.58 1.72
C GLN A 54 -1.28 -5.82 2.05
N ILE A 55 -1.05 -5.64 3.34
CA ILE A 55 0.18 -5.07 3.88
C ILE A 55 0.77 -5.98 4.95
N ILE A 56 2.07 -5.87 5.16
CA ILE A 56 2.80 -6.60 6.19
C ILE A 56 3.80 -5.67 6.85
N ARG A 57 3.98 -5.81 8.17
CA ARG A 57 4.99 -5.06 8.90
C ARG A 57 6.39 -5.43 8.40
N ARG A 58 7.24 -4.41 8.27
CA ARG A 58 8.65 -4.57 7.96
C ARG A 58 9.50 -4.01 9.10
N GLN A 59 10.57 -4.69 9.41
CA GLN A 59 11.55 -4.15 10.31
C GLN A 59 12.33 -3.04 9.60
N LEU A 60 12.43 -1.90 10.27
CA LEU A 60 13.38 -0.88 9.85
C LEU A 60 14.77 -1.35 10.31
N SER A 61 15.68 -1.54 9.37
CA SER A 61 17.05 -1.81 9.76
C SER A 61 17.63 -0.55 10.42
N ASN A 62 18.39 -0.75 11.48
CA ASN A 62 19.14 0.33 12.13
C ASN A 62 20.37 0.79 11.32
N VAL A 63 20.44 0.43 10.05
CA VAL A 63 21.49 0.96 9.17
C VAL A 63 21.19 2.44 8.96
N ARG A 64 21.81 3.23 9.80
CA ARG A 64 21.86 4.67 9.67
C ARG A 64 22.73 5.03 8.47
N ASP A 65 22.16 4.98 7.29
CA ASP A 65 22.70 5.82 6.23
C ASP A 65 22.22 7.24 6.49
N SER A 66 23.07 8.03 7.11
CA SER A 66 22.79 9.41 7.47
C SER A 66 22.50 10.32 6.28
N ARG A 67 22.64 9.81 5.05
CA ARG A 67 22.50 10.60 3.82
C ARG A 67 21.14 10.48 3.14
N TYR A 68 20.39 9.39 3.34
CA TYR A 68 19.20 9.10 2.52
C TYR A 68 17.97 8.60 3.26
N GLY A 69 17.92 8.66 4.58
CA GLY A 69 16.75 8.26 5.33
C GLY A 69 16.69 6.76 5.61
N LEU A 70 15.50 6.27 5.87
CA LEU A 70 15.25 4.91 6.32
C LEU A 70 15.50 3.90 5.20
N THR A 71 16.45 3.00 5.39
CA THR A 71 16.58 1.82 4.55
C THR A 71 15.68 0.73 5.11
N PHE A 72 14.80 0.18 4.27
CA PHE A 72 14.00 -0.98 4.64
C PHE A 72 14.87 -2.23 4.42
N ASP A 73 15.31 -2.85 5.50
CA ASP A 73 15.87 -4.18 5.41
C ASP A 73 14.74 -5.20 5.60
N ILE A 74 14.74 -6.21 4.76
CA ILE A 74 13.84 -7.35 4.90
C ILE A 74 14.51 -8.30 5.88
N ALA A 75 14.41 -7.98 7.17
CA ALA A 75 14.87 -8.91 8.18
C ALA A 75 13.83 -10.02 8.36
N ASP A 76 14.31 -11.23 8.51
CA ASP A 76 13.47 -12.36 8.88
C ASP A 76 12.97 -12.15 10.30
N TYR A 77 11.66 -11.98 10.43
CA TYR A 77 11.02 -11.98 11.74
C TYR A 77 10.84 -13.41 12.24
N SER A 78 11.00 -13.60 13.51
CA SER A 78 10.70 -14.89 14.14
C SER A 78 9.74 -14.68 15.35
N PRO A 79 8.47 -15.00 15.22
CA PRO A 79 7.73 -15.40 14.01
C PRO A 79 7.44 -14.22 13.06
N PRO A 80 7.28 -14.47 11.75
CA PRO A 80 6.91 -13.41 10.82
C PRO A 80 5.49 -12.90 11.13
N PRO A 81 5.23 -11.59 10.99
CA PRO A 81 3.88 -11.06 11.14
C PRO A 81 2.98 -11.61 10.03
N SER A 82 1.69 -11.74 10.32
CA SER A 82 0.71 -12.09 9.30
C SER A 82 0.39 -10.89 8.42
N PRO A 83 0.20 -11.09 7.09
CA PRO A 83 -0.31 -10.04 6.23
C PRO A 83 -1.72 -9.63 6.65
N VAL A 84 -2.02 -8.34 6.52
CA VAL A 84 -3.33 -7.76 6.79
C VAL A 84 -3.96 -7.36 5.49
N SER A 85 -5.16 -7.87 5.21
CA SER A 85 -5.94 -7.48 4.04
C SER A 85 -6.51 -6.07 4.21
N LEU A 86 -6.43 -5.28 3.15
CA LEU A 86 -7.03 -3.95 3.10
C LEU A 86 -8.37 -3.99 2.35
N THR A 87 -9.26 -3.10 2.71
CA THR A 87 -10.59 -3.02 2.11
C THR A 87 -10.56 -2.26 0.79
N ILE A 88 -11.23 -2.81 -0.23
CA ILE A 88 -11.42 -2.15 -1.52
C ILE A 88 -12.90 -1.76 -1.66
N THR A 89 -13.16 -0.48 -1.89
CA THR A 89 -14.51 0.07 -2.03
C THR A 89 -14.64 0.95 -3.26
N ASN A 90 -15.86 1.43 -3.53
CA ASN A 90 -16.16 2.39 -4.60
C ASN A 90 -15.57 1.99 -5.96
N GLN A 91 -15.71 0.72 -6.32
CA GLN A 91 -15.15 0.20 -7.56
C GLN A 91 -15.95 0.70 -8.77
N ASN A 92 -15.31 1.47 -9.62
CA ASN A 92 -15.76 1.78 -10.97
C ASN A 92 -14.77 1.14 -11.96
N LEU A 93 -14.93 -0.15 -12.19
CA LEU A 93 -13.96 -0.93 -12.96
C LEU A 93 -13.89 -0.49 -14.43
N SER A 94 -15.00 -0.08 -15.04
CA SER A 94 -15.00 0.44 -16.42
C SER A 94 -14.26 1.76 -16.56
N GLY A 95 -14.27 2.58 -15.50
CA GLY A 95 -13.51 3.82 -15.40
C GLY A 95 -12.13 3.68 -14.75
N GLY A 96 -11.69 2.46 -14.49
CA GLY A 96 -10.35 2.18 -13.94
C GLY A 96 -10.12 2.67 -12.52
N SER A 97 -11.18 2.91 -11.73
CA SER A 97 -11.01 3.51 -10.42
C SER A 97 -11.60 2.67 -9.28
N PHE A 98 -11.00 2.80 -8.12
CA PHE A 98 -11.43 2.19 -6.87
C PHE A 98 -10.84 2.94 -5.68
N THR A 99 -11.34 2.67 -4.48
CA THR A 99 -10.84 3.24 -3.23
C THR A 99 -10.19 2.15 -2.38
N LEU A 100 -8.93 2.35 -2.02
CA LEU A 100 -8.21 1.54 -1.05
C LEU A 100 -8.42 2.14 0.34
N VAL A 101 -8.78 1.31 1.31
CA VAL A 101 -9.08 1.75 2.67
C VAL A 101 -8.27 0.95 3.69
N ILE A 102 -7.63 1.67 4.60
CA ILE A 102 -7.14 1.14 5.87
C ILE A 102 -8.13 1.59 6.93
N ASP A 103 -8.88 0.67 7.47
CA ASP A 103 -9.96 0.92 8.41
C ASP A 103 -9.70 0.30 9.79
N GLU A 104 -10.68 0.38 10.65
CA GLU A 104 -10.63 -0.17 12.00
C GLU A 104 -10.38 -1.68 12.01
N SER A 105 -10.86 -2.41 11.00
CA SER A 105 -10.65 -3.85 10.91
C SER A 105 -9.19 -4.18 10.64
N ALA A 106 -8.53 -3.45 9.76
CA ALA A 106 -7.10 -3.59 9.50
C ALA A 106 -6.27 -3.24 10.74
N TRP A 107 -6.59 -2.14 11.41
CA TRP A 107 -5.91 -1.75 12.64
C TRP A 107 -6.12 -2.76 13.78
N SER A 108 -7.30 -3.33 13.89
CA SER A 108 -7.59 -4.38 14.87
C SER A 108 -6.71 -5.61 14.69
N VAL A 109 -6.49 -6.05 13.44
CA VAL A 109 -5.58 -7.16 13.14
C VAL A 109 -4.13 -6.76 13.42
N LEU A 110 -3.71 -5.57 13.01
CA LEU A 110 -2.35 -5.08 13.25
C LEU A 110 -2.03 -4.96 14.74
N SER A 111 -3.00 -4.56 15.56
CA SER A 111 -2.83 -4.44 17.01
C SER A 111 -2.57 -5.77 17.73
N THR A 112 -2.85 -6.90 17.08
CA THR A 112 -2.54 -8.23 17.65
C THR A 112 -1.07 -8.62 17.48
N ASP A 113 -0.29 -7.87 16.70
CA ASP A 113 1.13 -8.11 16.54
C ASP A 113 1.89 -7.65 17.79
N THR A 114 2.35 -8.61 18.58
CA THR A 114 3.04 -8.35 19.86
C THR A 114 4.39 -7.64 19.71
N GLN A 115 4.91 -7.55 18.49
CA GLN A 115 6.16 -6.85 18.18
C GLN A 115 5.91 -5.47 17.55
N LEU A 116 4.66 -5.06 17.45
CA LEU A 116 4.31 -3.75 16.93
C LEU A 116 4.56 -2.69 18.01
N ASP A 117 5.69 -2.01 17.91
CA ASP A 117 6.07 -0.91 18.79
C ASP A 117 6.02 0.41 18.03
N ILE A 118 4.84 1.04 18.04
CA ILE A 118 4.64 2.34 17.40
C ILE A 118 4.70 3.41 18.47
N ASN A 119 5.75 4.20 18.44
CA ASN A 119 5.87 5.35 19.33
C ASN A 119 6.32 6.61 18.57
N ALA A 120 6.35 7.75 19.25
CA ALA A 120 6.71 9.03 18.65
C ALA A 120 8.14 9.05 18.07
N ALA A 121 9.04 8.27 18.62
CA ALA A 121 10.44 8.21 18.22
C ALA A 121 10.71 7.15 17.15
N ASN A 122 9.91 6.07 17.11
CA ASN A 122 10.14 4.92 16.25
C ASN A 122 8.91 4.64 15.37
N PRO A 123 8.81 5.25 14.21
CA PRO A 123 7.79 4.89 13.26
C PRO A 123 8.05 3.46 12.74
N VAL A 124 6.97 2.77 12.40
CA VAL A 124 7.02 1.38 11.89
C VAL A 124 6.75 1.34 10.40
N GLY A 125 7.59 0.65 9.65
CA GLY A 125 7.43 0.45 8.23
C GLY A 125 6.48 -0.69 7.89
N PHE A 126 5.66 -0.48 6.87
CA PHE A 126 4.83 -1.51 6.24
C PHE A 126 5.06 -1.53 4.75
N SER A 127 5.09 -2.71 4.17
CA SER A 127 5.08 -2.89 2.72
C SER A 127 3.90 -3.76 2.32
N GLY A 128 3.49 -3.65 1.07
CA GLY A 128 2.41 -4.47 0.58
C GLY A 128 2.17 -4.25 -0.91
N ASN A 129 1.01 -4.68 -1.33
CA ASN A 129 0.60 -4.50 -2.71
C ASN A 129 -0.92 -4.33 -2.86
N VAL A 130 -1.30 -3.78 -3.99
CA VAL A 130 -2.61 -3.95 -4.59
C VAL A 130 -2.43 -4.81 -5.83
N THR A 131 -3.08 -5.95 -5.87
CA THR A 131 -3.08 -6.83 -7.04
C THR A 131 -4.40 -6.70 -7.77
N ILE A 132 -4.32 -6.44 -9.08
CA ILE A 132 -5.47 -6.30 -9.97
C ILE A 132 -5.37 -7.42 -11.00
N ALA A 133 -6.13 -8.48 -10.80
CA ALA A 133 -6.19 -9.63 -11.68
C ALA A 133 -7.24 -9.40 -12.77
N ILE A 134 -6.80 -9.14 -13.99
CA ILE A 134 -7.66 -8.90 -15.15
C ILE A 134 -7.81 -10.22 -15.90
N PRO A 135 -9.06 -10.73 -16.09
CA PRO A 135 -9.27 -11.97 -16.80
C PRO A 135 -8.95 -11.83 -18.30
N ALA A 136 -8.67 -12.96 -18.92
CA ALA A 136 -8.54 -13.02 -20.38
C ALA A 136 -9.85 -12.58 -21.06
N SER A 137 -9.74 -11.84 -22.15
CA SER A 137 -10.88 -11.40 -22.96
C SER A 137 -10.55 -11.44 -24.45
N GLY A 138 -11.25 -12.26 -25.19
CA GLY A 138 -10.98 -12.48 -26.61
C GLY A 138 -9.54 -12.96 -26.86
N ALA A 139 -8.79 -12.23 -27.68
CA ALA A 139 -7.39 -12.52 -27.96
C ALA A 139 -6.42 -11.96 -26.90
N THR A 140 -6.90 -11.18 -25.93
CA THR A 140 -6.08 -10.60 -24.87
C THR A 140 -5.91 -11.61 -23.73
N PRO A 141 -4.69 -12.02 -23.38
CA PRO A 141 -4.45 -12.94 -22.28
C PRO A 141 -4.79 -12.28 -20.92
N ALA A 142 -4.97 -13.10 -19.89
CA ALA A 142 -5.10 -12.63 -18.52
C ALA A 142 -3.84 -11.86 -18.10
N GLN A 143 -4.01 -10.82 -17.30
CA GLN A 143 -2.93 -9.96 -16.83
C GLN A 143 -3.09 -9.69 -15.34
N ASP A 144 -1.98 -9.67 -14.63
CA ASP A 144 -1.91 -9.21 -13.24
C ASP A 144 -1.14 -7.89 -13.20
N LEU A 145 -1.77 -6.86 -12.65
CA LEU A 145 -1.13 -5.59 -12.35
C LEU A 145 -0.84 -5.52 -10.87
N ILE A 146 0.35 -5.09 -10.52
CA ILE A 146 0.76 -4.93 -9.13
C ILE A 146 1.13 -3.48 -8.88
N VAL A 147 0.50 -2.88 -7.88
CA VAL A 147 0.88 -1.58 -7.33
C VAL A 147 1.52 -1.82 -5.97
N PHE A 148 2.75 -1.40 -5.79
CA PHE A 148 3.45 -1.55 -4.52
C PHE A 148 3.00 -0.51 -3.50
N LEU A 149 2.92 -0.93 -2.24
CA LEU A 149 2.58 -0.09 -1.09
C LEU A 149 3.78 0.00 -0.15
N LEU A 150 4.14 1.22 0.24
CA LEU A 150 5.16 1.51 1.23
C LEU A 150 4.62 2.55 2.21
N PHE A 151 4.39 2.15 3.46
CA PHE A 151 3.84 3.03 4.47
C PHE A 151 4.76 3.14 5.67
N LEU A 152 4.86 4.35 6.20
CA LEU A 152 5.45 4.63 7.48
C LEU A 152 4.33 4.96 8.46
N VAL A 153 4.16 4.12 9.48
CA VAL A 153 3.10 4.29 10.49
C VAL A 153 3.68 5.00 11.69
N ARG A 154 3.09 6.13 12.04
CA ARG A 154 3.45 6.94 13.21
C ARG A 154 2.42 6.83 14.31
N SER A 155 2.85 7.08 15.54
CA SER A 155 1.95 7.24 16.67
C SER A 155 0.92 8.36 16.41
N ASN A 156 -0.27 8.20 16.95
CA ASN A 156 -1.32 9.23 16.92
C ASN A 156 -1.07 10.39 17.90
N GLY A 157 0.06 10.39 18.59
CA GLY A 157 0.42 11.41 19.57
C GLY A 157 -0.18 11.21 20.96
N VAL A 158 -1.02 10.20 21.13
CA VAL A 158 -1.52 9.76 22.43
C VAL A 158 -0.70 8.56 22.86
N THR A 159 0.05 8.70 23.93
CA THR A 159 0.77 7.56 24.52
C THR A 159 -0.24 6.68 25.23
N ASN A 160 -0.26 5.42 24.85
CA ASN A 160 -0.98 4.39 25.61
C ASN A 160 -0.10 3.90 26.76
#